data_ecdb8faa5179d84b4a0ce06f48bcd0a0
#
_entry.id   ecdb8faa5179d84b4a0ce06f48bcd0a0
#
_cell.length_a   1.000
_cell.length_b   1.000
_cell.length_c   1.000
_cell.angle_alpha   90.00
_cell.angle_beta   90.00
_cell.angle_gamma   90.00
#
_symmetry.space_group_name_H-M   'P 1'
#
loop_
_entity.id
_entity.type
_entity.pdbx_description
1 polymer ?
#
loop_
_entity_poly.entity_id
_entity_poly.type
_entity_poly.pdbx_seq_one_letter_code
_entity_poly.pdbx_strand_id
1 'polypeptide(L)'
;MRVTVTPEQIRAAFEAVKDDPSFDESRGLWERGHQPVEMLQAMCLRPEILRAFAGFGNSVYPGGVLERRVKELVIITASQTNDCQFCTISHCDLVDIADIVDEPLAAVADPSGLEPRERLAIEYTRAAMHDSNAVPAALQARLHEHFTDPELVELSFLIGYINMLNLFNNLLEVRYHGEYSLLRPAGG
;
A
#
# COMPACT_ATOMS: atom_id res chain seq x y z
N MET A 1 14.09 3.54 12.50
CA MET A 1 14.66 3.28 11.14
C MET A 1 16.17 3.00 11.24
N ARG A 2 16.69 2.05 10.47
CA ARG A 2 18.14 1.64 10.49
C ARG A 2 19.07 2.54 9.67
N VAL A 3 18.52 3.45 8.87
CA VAL A 3 19.28 4.45 8.12
C VAL A 3 19.02 5.83 8.68
N THR A 4 19.96 6.75 8.48
CA THR A 4 19.81 8.14 8.90
C THR A 4 19.66 9.04 7.68
N VAL A 5 18.63 9.85 7.65
CA VAL A 5 18.39 10.84 6.60
C VAL A 5 18.26 12.22 7.24
N THR A 6 18.89 13.23 6.64
CA THR A 6 18.79 14.59 7.16
C THR A 6 17.60 15.35 6.56
N PRO A 7 17.07 16.38 7.26
CA PRO A 7 16.00 17.21 6.71
C PRO A 7 16.35 17.83 5.36
N GLU A 8 17.63 18.16 5.12
CA GLU A 8 18.12 18.72 3.86
C GLU A 8 18.04 17.69 2.72
N GLN A 9 18.40 16.43 3.00
CA GLN A 9 18.31 15.34 2.03
C GLN A 9 16.83 15.05 1.66
N ILE A 10 15.95 15.02 2.67
CA ILE A 10 14.50 14.85 2.44
C ILE A 10 14.00 16.00 1.56
N ARG A 11 14.30 17.24 1.93
CA ARG A 11 13.86 18.43 1.17
C ARG A 11 14.33 18.36 -0.29
N ALA A 12 15.62 18.11 -0.50
CA ALA A 12 16.20 18.08 -1.84
C ALA A 12 15.60 16.98 -2.74
N ALA A 13 15.30 15.82 -2.18
CA ALA A 13 14.76 14.68 -2.93
C ALA A 13 13.24 14.76 -3.09
N PHE A 14 12.50 15.09 -2.02
CA PHE A 14 11.04 15.04 -2.02
C PHE A 14 10.43 16.22 -2.79
N GLU A 15 11.00 17.45 -2.69
CA GLU A 15 10.55 18.58 -3.50
C GLU A 15 10.55 18.32 -5.00
N ALA A 16 11.44 17.46 -5.48
CA ALA A 16 11.52 17.11 -6.91
C ALA A 16 10.42 16.15 -7.39
N VAL A 17 9.66 15.55 -6.46
CA VAL A 17 8.66 14.49 -6.79
C VAL A 17 7.30 14.69 -6.09
N LYS A 18 7.19 15.59 -5.13
CA LYS A 18 5.99 15.76 -4.29
C LYS A 18 4.69 16.02 -5.07
N ASP A 19 4.80 16.58 -6.27
CA ASP A 19 3.65 16.88 -7.12
C ASP A 19 3.19 15.68 -7.97
N ASP A 20 3.87 14.53 -7.85
CA ASP A 20 3.40 13.30 -8.46
C ASP A 20 2.17 12.76 -7.70
N PRO A 21 1.09 12.34 -8.39
CA PRO A 21 -0.14 11.85 -7.76
C PRO A 21 0.07 10.69 -6.78
N SER A 22 1.13 9.91 -6.96
CA SER A 22 1.49 8.82 -6.03
C SER A 22 1.87 9.30 -4.64
N PHE A 23 2.09 10.60 -4.44
CA PHE A 23 2.50 11.20 -3.17
C PHE A 23 1.49 12.20 -2.61
N ASP A 24 0.24 12.19 -3.08
CA ASP A 24 -0.78 13.17 -2.68
C ASP A 24 -0.94 13.28 -1.16
N GLU A 25 -1.01 12.16 -0.44
CA GLU A 25 -1.11 12.17 1.02
C GLU A 25 0.17 12.72 1.67
N SER A 26 1.34 12.31 1.20
CA SER A 26 2.63 12.82 1.71
C SER A 26 2.87 14.28 1.33
N ARG A 27 2.36 14.74 0.17
CA ARG A 27 2.33 16.16 -0.19
C ARG A 27 1.44 16.94 0.78
N GLY A 28 0.26 16.42 1.11
CA GLY A 28 -0.64 17.03 2.10
C GLY A 28 0.01 17.21 3.47
N LEU A 29 0.84 16.26 3.91
CA LEU A 29 1.66 16.39 5.12
C LEU A 29 2.72 17.48 4.96
N TRP A 30 3.44 17.47 3.85
CA TRP A 30 4.51 18.43 3.54
C TRP A 30 4.02 19.88 3.52
N GLU A 31 2.88 20.14 2.89
CA GLU A 31 2.24 21.45 2.83
C GLU A 31 1.80 21.97 4.21
N ARG A 32 1.55 21.08 5.16
CA ARG A 32 1.26 21.40 6.57
C ARG A 32 2.51 21.50 7.44
N GLY A 33 3.71 21.43 6.85
CA GLY A 33 5.00 21.56 7.53
C GLY A 33 5.49 20.26 8.20
N HIS A 34 4.88 19.11 7.89
CA HIS A 34 5.35 17.82 8.35
C HIS A 34 6.28 17.16 7.34
N GLN A 35 7.09 16.21 7.81
CA GLN A 35 7.89 15.39 6.92
C GLN A 35 7.00 14.31 6.25
N PRO A 36 7.37 13.79 5.06
CA PRO A 36 6.73 12.61 4.52
C PRO A 36 6.95 11.42 5.45
N VAL A 37 6.16 10.36 5.30
CA VAL A 37 6.30 9.13 6.09
C VAL A 37 7.71 8.54 5.99
N GLU A 38 8.18 7.84 7.03
CA GLU A 38 9.57 7.34 7.13
C GLU A 38 10.01 6.48 5.92
N MET A 39 9.09 5.73 5.31
CA MET A 39 9.39 4.96 4.08
C MET A 39 9.90 5.87 2.95
N LEU A 40 9.23 6.97 2.71
CA LEU A 40 9.66 7.95 1.70
C LEU A 40 10.91 8.71 2.13
N GLN A 41 11.05 9.02 3.42
CA GLN A 41 12.29 9.60 3.94
C GLN A 41 13.49 8.70 3.67
N ALA A 42 13.38 7.38 3.90
CA ALA A 42 14.44 6.42 3.58
C ALA A 42 14.76 6.41 2.07
N MET A 43 13.74 6.47 1.21
CA MET A 43 13.92 6.53 -0.25
C MET A 43 14.58 7.84 -0.71
N CYS A 44 14.49 8.93 0.07
CA CYS A 44 15.16 10.19 -0.25
C CYS A 44 16.70 10.07 -0.26
N LEU A 45 17.28 9.05 0.37
CA LEU A 45 18.71 8.74 0.26
C LEU A 45 19.13 8.25 -1.14
N ARG A 46 18.16 7.80 -1.93
CA ARG A 46 18.33 7.35 -3.32
C ARG A 46 17.25 8.00 -4.20
N PRO A 47 17.41 9.28 -4.57
CA PRO A 47 16.38 10.04 -5.30
C PRO A 47 15.92 9.40 -6.60
N GLU A 48 16.78 8.61 -7.25
CA GLU A 48 16.42 7.84 -8.43
C GLU A 48 15.44 6.70 -8.14
N ILE A 49 15.54 6.07 -6.95
CA ILE A 49 14.57 5.06 -6.48
C ILE A 49 13.24 5.74 -6.18
N LEU A 50 13.27 6.88 -5.48
CA LEU A 50 12.06 7.64 -5.16
C LEU A 50 11.28 8.07 -6.42
N ARG A 51 11.99 8.53 -7.47
CA ARG A 51 11.35 8.86 -8.76
C ARG A 51 10.78 7.64 -9.47
N ALA A 52 11.52 6.53 -9.48
CA ALA A 52 11.03 5.29 -10.09
C ALA A 52 9.81 4.75 -9.35
N PHE A 53 9.80 4.87 -8.02
CA PHE A 53 8.67 4.49 -7.16
C PHE A 53 7.40 5.29 -7.50
N ALA A 54 7.50 6.60 -7.73
CA ALA A 54 6.38 7.44 -8.17
C ALA A 54 5.75 6.92 -9.49
N GLY A 55 6.57 6.74 -10.52
CA GLY A 55 6.08 6.23 -11.80
C GLY A 55 5.43 4.84 -11.71
N PHE A 56 5.94 4.00 -10.82
CA PHE A 56 5.39 2.69 -10.54
C PHE A 56 4.02 2.79 -9.83
N GLY A 57 3.92 3.65 -8.82
CA GLY A 57 2.70 3.92 -8.09
C GLY A 57 1.55 4.36 -9.00
N ASN A 58 1.82 5.23 -9.96
CA ASN A 58 0.82 5.68 -10.93
C ASN A 58 0.20 4.54 -11.75
N SER A 59 0.90 3.42 -11.89
CA SER A 59 0.43 2.28 -12.68
C SER A 59 -0.29 1.21 -11.85
N VAL A 60 -0.05 1.16 -10.53
CA VAL A 60 -0.53 0.06 -9.67
C VAL A 60 -1.25 0.57 -8.43
N TYR A 61 -0.69 1.58 -7.75
CA TYR A 61 -1.25 2.14 -6.52
C TYR A 61 -0.72 3.57 -6.29
N PRO A 62 -1.61 4.57 -6.23
CA PRO A 62 -3.08 4.51 -6.26
C PRO A 62 -3.68 4.29 -7.65
N GLY A 63 -2.90 4.41 -8.73
CA GLY A 63 -3.36 4.21 -10.11
C GLY A 63 -3.69 2.76 -10.45
N GLY A 64 -3.95 2.50 -11.74
CA GLY A 64 -4.30 1.19 -12.28
C GLY A 64 -5.80 1.03 -12.56
N VAL A 65 -6.24 -0.21 -12.82
CA VAL A 65 -7.63 -0.52 -13.23
C VAL A 65 -8.47 -1.15 -12.12
N LEU A 66 -7.85 -1.70 -11.07
CA LEU A 66 -8.57 -2.23 -9.92
C LEU A 66 -9.13 -1.10 -9.05
N GLU A 67 -10.28 -1.34 -8.46
CA GLU A 67 -10.90 -0.44 -7.49
C GLU A 67 -10.01 -0.26 -6.26
N ARG A 68 -9.94 0.96 -5.74
CA ARG A 68 -9.15 1.31 -4.55
C ARG A 68 -9.46 0.36 -3.37
N ARG A 69 -10.72 0.03 -3.16
CA ARG A 69 -11.18 -0.84 -2.09
C ARG A 69 -10.56 -2.24 -2.16
N VAL A 70 -10.54 -2.86 -3.34
CA VAL A 70 -9.87 -4.16 -3.57
C VAL A 70 -8.38 -4.05 -3.27
N LYS A 71 -7.72 -2.97 -3.75
CA LYS A 71 -6.29 -2.74 -3.51
C LYS A 71 -5.95 -2.65 -2.03
N GLU A 72 -6.72 -1.89 -1.27
CA GLU A 72 -6.48 -1.73 0.17
C GLU A 72 -6.61 -3.06 0.92
N LEU A 73 -7.64 -3.86 0.61
CA LEU A 73 -7.82 -5.18 1.22
C LEU A 73 -6.64 -6.11 0.88
N VAL A 74 -6.13 -6.08 -0.34
CA VAL A 74 -4.95 -6.84 -0.78
C VAL A 74 -3.69 -6.38 -0.02
N ILE A 75 -3.46 -5.07 0.04
CA ILE A 75 -2.31 -4.48 0.72
C ILE A 75 -2.30 -4.83 2.20
N ILE A 76 -3.42 -4.66 2.90
CA ILE A 76 -3.55 -4.99 4.32
C ILE A 76 -3.35 -6.49 4.54
N THR A 77 -3.94 -7.35 3.68
CA THR A 77 -3.77 -8.81 3.76
C THR A 77 -2.31 -9.23 3.63
N ALA A 78 -1.61 -8.74 2.62
CA ALA A 78 -0.20 -9.06 2.39
C ALA A 78 0.68 -8.50 3.52
N SER A 79 0.39 -7.29 3.99
CA SER A 79 1.15 -6.63 5.05
C SER A 79 1.01 -7.34 6.40
N GLN A 80 -0.18 -7.86 6.74
CA GLN A 80 -0.37 -8.72 7.90
C GLN A 80 0.37 -10.04 7.76
N THR A 81 0.38 -10.64 6.56
CA THR A 81 1.10 -11.91 6.31
C THR A 81 2.61 -11.74 6.50
N ASN A 82 3.16 -10.57 6.19
CA ASN A 82 4.59 -10.25 6.33
C ASN A 82 4.94 -9.55 7.65
N ASP A 83 4.02 -9.42 8.59
CA ASP A 83 4.22 -8.66 9.84
C ASP A 83 4.76 -7.23 9.60
N CYS A 84 4.37 -6.59 8.49
CA CYS A 84 4.76 -5.22 8.21
C CYS A 84 3.83 -4.23 8.93
N GLN A 85 4.19 -3.84 10.14
CA GLN A 85 3.38 -2.92 10.94
C GLN A 85 3.22 -1.55 10.26
N PHE A 86 4.30 -1.00 9.67
CA PHE A 86 4.21 0.25 8.93
C PHE A 86 3.10 0.19 7.87
N CYS A 87 3.17 -0.79 6.97
CA CYS A 87 2.21 -0.90 5.88
C CYS A 87 0.78 -1.18 6.38
N THR A 88 0.64 -2.08 7.35
CA THR A 88 -0.68 -2.41 7.90
C THR A 88 -1.36 -1.18 8.50
N ILE A 89 -0.67 -0.45 9.39
CA ILE A 89 -1.28 0.67 10.12
C ILE A 89 -1.48 1.88 9.19
N SER A 90 -0.51 2.20 8.35
CA SER A 90 -0.63 3.35 7.43
C SER A 90 -1.79 3.18 6.44
N HIS A 91 -2.01 1.96 5.92
CA HIS A 91 -3.13 1.68 5.03
C HIS A 91 -4.48 1.64 5.77
N CYS A 92 -4.52 1.21 7.03
CA CYS A 92 -5.73 1.35 7.85
C CYS A 92 -6.11 2.83 8.03
N ASP A 93 -5.15 3.71 8.31
CA ASP A 93 -5.41 5.15 8.41
C ASP A 93 -5.88 5.75 7.06
N LEU A 94 -5.26 5.35 5.93
CA LEU A 94 -5.69 5.82 4.60
C LEU A 94 -7.10 5.38 4.25
N VAL A 95 -7.45 4.14 4.58
CA VAL A 95 -8.79 3.56 4.36
C VAL A 95 -9.84 4.30 5.19
N ASP A 96 -9.53 4.60 6.44
CA ASP A 96 -10.41 5.33 7.36
C ASP A 96 -10.61 6.80 6.92
N ILE A 97 -9.53 7.48 6.52
CA ILE A 97 -9.62 8.87 6.01
C ILE A 97 -10.46 8.96 4.73
N ALA A 98 -10.35 7.96 3.86
CA ALA A 98 -11.04 7.92 2.58
C ALA A 98 -12.45 7.27 2.65
N ASP A 99 -12.88 6.81 3.84
CA ASP A 99 -14.17 6.12 4.05
C ASP A 99 -14.38 4.94 3.09
N ILE A 100 -13.33 4.10 2.95
CA ILE A 100 -13.31 3.01 1.95
C ILE A 100 -13.81 1.69 2.53
N VAL A 101 -13.35 1.32 3.72
CA VAL A 101 -13.67 0.05 4.41
C VAL A 101 -13.80 0.31 5.90
N ASP A 102 -14.94 -0.04 6.47
CA ASP A 102 -15.12 -0.07 7.93
C ASP A 102 -14.27 -1.19 8.53
N GLU A 103 -13.58 -0.90 9.64
CA GLU A 103 -12.79 -1.87 10.39
C GLU A 103 -11.93 -2.80 9.51
N PRO A 104 -10.99 -2.28 8.70
CA PRO A 104 -10.31 -3.03 7.66
C PRO A 104 -9.56 -4.27 8.17
N LEU A 105 -9.04 -4.26 9.39
CA LEU A 105 -8.37 -5.42 10.00
C LEU A 105 -9.37 -6.54 10.30
N ALA A 106 -10.56 -6.20 10.80
CA ALA A 106 -11.63 -7.18 11.04
C ALA A 106 -12.16 -7.73 9.73
N ALA A 107 -12.37 -6.87 8.72
CA ALA A 107 -12.82 -7.26 7.38
C ALA A 107 -11.84 -8.23 6.70
N VAL A 108 -10.54 -8.00 6.84
CA VAL A 108 -9.54 -8.94 6.33
C VAL A 108 -9.52 -10.22 7.16
N ALA A 109 -9.60 -10.16 8.48
CA ALA A 109 -9.58 -11.36 9.34
C ALA A 109 -10.77 -12.30 9.07
N ASP A 110 -11.97 -11.73 8.94
CA ASP A 110 -13.20 -12.44 8.55
C ASP A 110 -13.85 -11.78 7.33
N PRO A 111 -13.52 -12.20 6.11
CA PRO A 111 -14.04 -11.61 4.89
C PRO A 111 -15.47 -12.05 4.53
N SER A 112 -16.19 -12.76 5.39
CA SER A 112 -17.52 -13.32 5.10
C SER A 112 -18.56 -12.25 4.74
N GLY A 113 -18.44 -11.04 5.29
CA GLY A 113 -19.30 -9.89 5.02
C GLY A 113 -18.93 -9.07 3.77
N LEU A 114 -17.82 -9.39 3.10
CA LEU A 114 -17.35 -8.67 1.92
C LEU A 114 -18.01 -9.21 0.63
N GLU A 115 -17.93 -8.41 -0.44
CA GLU A 115 -18.36 -8.84 -1.76
C GLU A 115 -17.53 -10.04 -2.29
N PRO A 116 -18.12 -10.91 -3.16
CA PRO A 116 -17.41 -12.09 -3.66
C PRO A 116 -16.03 -11.79 -4.28
N ARG A 117 -15.94 -10.69 -5.04
CA ARG A 117 -14.72 -10.22 -5.68
C ARG A 117 -13.64 -9.85 -4.65
N GLU A 118 -14.02 -9.18 -3.58
CA GLU A 118 -13.14 -8.76 -2.49
C GLU A 118 -12.61 -9.96 -1.71
N ARG A 119 -13.50 -10.92 -1.38
CA ARG A 119 -13.11 -12.18 -0.73
C ARG A 119 -12.09 -12.97 -1.56
N LEU A 120 -12.32 -13.04 -2.87
CA LEU A 120 -11.41 -13.73 -3.78
C LEU A 120 -10.05 -13.06 -3.88
N ALA A 121 -9.99 -11.72 -3.88
CA ALA A 121 -8.73 -10.98 -3.85
C ALA A 121 -7.93 -11.29 -2.57
N ILE A 122 -8.58 -11.33 -1.40
CA ILE A 122 -7.97 -11.70 -0.13
C ILE A 122 -7.49 -13.17 -0.16
N GLU A 123 -8.34 -14.11 -0.61
CA GLU A 123 -8.00 -15.53 -0.72
C GLU A 123 -6.79 -15.74 -1.65
N TYR A 124 -6.80 -15.08 -2.79
CA TYR A 124 -5.68 -15.13 -3.75
C TYR A 124 -4.39 -14.57 -3.17
N THR A 125 -4.48 -13.42 -2.49
CA THR A 125 -3.33 -12.80 -1.83
C THR A 125 -2.71 -13.75 -0.80
N ARG A 126 -3.52 -14.37 0.05
CA ARG A 126 -3.04 -15.36 1.04
C ARG A 126 -2.39 -16.58 0.40
N ALA A 127 -3.02 -17.12 -0.65
CA ALA A 127 -2.46 -18.26 -1.38
C ALA A 127 -1.12 -17.92 -2.05
N ALA A 128 -1.04 -16.77 -2.75
CA ALA A 128 0.15 -16.31 -3.43
C ALA A 128 1.30 -15.99 -2.45
N MET A 129 0.99 -15.39 -1.30
CA MET A 129 1.97 -15.09 -0.25
C MET A 129 2.46 -16.34 0.48
N HIS A 130 1.65 -17.40 0.55
CA HIS A 130 2.07 -18.67 1.13
C HIS A 130 2.99 -19.45 0.19
N ASP A 131 2.55 -19.70 -1.04
CA ASP A 131 3.35 -20.31 -2.12
C ASP A 131 2.80 -19.89 -3.48
N SER A 132 3.46 -18.98 -4.14
CA SER A 132 3.05 -18.47 -5.46
C SER A 132 3.07 -19.55 -6.58
N ASN A 133 3.80 -20.65 -6.39
CA ASN A 133 3.86 -21.76 -7.34
C ASN A 133 2.74 -22.79 -7.12
N ALA A 134 2.05 -22.74 -5.99
CA ALA A 134 1.04 -23.71 -5.58
C ALA A 134 -0.37 -23.11 -5.43
N VAL A 135 -0.66 -21.99 -6.09
CA VAL A 135 -2.01 -21.41 -6.10
C VAL A 135 -2.98 -22.39 -6.74
N PRO A 136 -4.07 -22.82 -6.03
CA PRO A 136 -4.97 -23.84 -6.52
C PRO A 136 -5.65 -23.45 -7.84
N ALA A 137 -5.70 -24.39 -8.80
CA ALA A 137 -6.37 -24.16 -10.09
C ALA A 137 -7.86 -23.81 -9.94
N ALA A 138 -8.54 -24.35 -8.92
CA ALA A 138 -9.91 -24.02 -8.60
C ALA A 138 -10.07 -22.55 -8.16
N LEU A 139 -9.08 -21.99 -7.44
CA LEU A 139 -9.08 -20.57 -7.09
C LEU A 139 -8.85 -19.70 -8.33
N GLN A 140 -7.93 -20.09 -9.21
CA GLN A 140 -7.70 -19.39 -10.46
C GLN A 140 -8.95 -19.36 -11.35
N ALA A 141 -9.68 -20.47 -11.46
CA ALA A 141 -10.94 -20.51 -12.21
C ALA A 141 -11.98 -19.52 -11.63
N ARG A 142 -12.15 -19.47 -10.32
CA ARG A 142 -13.06 -18.54 -9.65
C ARG A 142 -12.62 -17.07 -9.85
N LEU A 143 -11.32 -16.80 -9.88
CA LEU A 143 -10.82 -15.45 -10.16
C LEU A 143 -11.25 -14.96 -11.53
N HIS A 144 -11.17 -15.79 -12.57
CA HIS A 144 -11.64 -15.45 -13.92
C HIS A 144 -13.15 -15.21 -14.05
N GLU A 145 -13.96 -15.66 -13.07
CA GLU A 145 -15.39 -15.33 -13.01
C GLU A 145 -15.65 -13.90 -12.51
N HIS A 146 -14.67 -13.30 -11.83
CA HIS A 146 -14.83 -12.00 -11.15
C HIS A 146 -13.84 -10.92 -11.59
N PHE A 147 -12.76 -11.28 -12.27
CA PHE A 147 -11.71 -10.37 -12.72
C PHE A 147 -11.41 -10.60 -14.21
N THR A 148 -11.22 -9.54 -14.93
CA THR A 148 -10.67 -9.57 -16.31
C THR A 148 -9.17 -9.87 -16.27
N ASP A 149 -8.61 -10.31 -17.41
CA ASP A 149 -7.16 -10.57 -17.50
C ASP A 149 -6.28 -9.35 -17.12
N PRO A 150 -6.59 -8.11 -17.57
CA PRO A 150 -5.86 -6.93 -17.10
C PRO A 150 -5.90 -6.73 -15.59
N GLU A 151 -7.04 -6.96 -14.95
CA GLU A 151 -7.20 -6.85 -13.51
C GLU A 151 -6.43 -7.96 -12.77
N LEU A 152 -6.39 -9.18 -13.30
CA LEU A 152 -5.60 -10.28 -12.72
C LEU A 152 -4.09 -10.01 -12.82
N VAL A 153 -3.65 -9.39 -13.90
CA VAL A 153 -2.25 -8.95 -14.05
C VAL A 153 -1.94 -7.90 -12.99
N GLU A 154 -2.80 -6.88 -12.84
CA GLU A 154 -2.60 -5.83 -11.84
C GLU A 154 -2.68 -6.38 -10.41
N LEU A 155 -3.64 -7.26 -10.10
CA LEU A 155 -3.78 -7.90 -8.80
C LEU A 155 -2.53 -8.69 -8.42
N SER A 156 -2.02 -9.51 -9.35
CA SER A 156 -0.80 -10.29 -9.13
C SER A 156 0.42 -9.40 -8.95
N PHE A 157 0.50 -8.32 -9.73
CA PHE A 157 1.58 -7.35 -9.65
C PHE A 157 1.52 -6.55 -8.34
N LEU A 158 0.32 -6.14 -7.89
CA LEU A 158 0.11 -5.45 -6.62
C LEU A 158 0.57 -6.29 -5.42
N ILE A 159 0.28 -7.61 -5.42
CA ILE A 159 0.76 -8.53 -4.38
C ILE A 159 2.30 -8.53 -4.34
N GLY A 160 2.95 -8.63 -5.50
CA GLY A 160 4.42 -8.56 -5.58
C GLY A 160 4.98 -7.21 -5.13
N TYR A 161 4.32 -6.12 -5.53
CA TYR A 161 4.68 -4.75 -5.17
C TYR A 161 4.62 -4.52 -3.66
N ILE A 162 3.51 -4.86 -3.01
CA ILE A 162 3.40 -4.68 -1.57
C ILE A 162 4.33 -5.62 -0.80
N ASN A 163 4.58 -6.85 -1.29
CA ASN A 163 5.56 -7.74 -0.71
C ASN A 163 6.97 -7.12 -0.72
N MET A 164 7.37 -6.49 -1.82
CA MET A 164 8.64 -5.75 -1.92
C MET A 164 8.70 -4.61 -0.89
N LEU A 165 7.63 -3.82 -0.74
CA LEU A 165 7.58 -2.72 0.22
C LEU A 165 7.58 -3.21 1.67
N ASN A 166 6.89 -4.30 1.97
CA ASN A 166 6.93 -4.91 3.30
C ASN A 166 8.35 -5.33 3.67
N LEU A 167 9.09 -5.99 2.75
CA LEU A 167 10.49 -6.35 2.95
C LEU A 167 11.37 -5.12 3.16
N PHE A 168 11.22 -4.09 2.33
CA PHE A 168 11.96 -2.84 2.46
C PHE A 168 11.76 -2.20 3.84
N ASN A 169 10.51 -2.06 4.26
CA ASN A 169 10.15 -1.44 5.53
C ASN A 169 10.62 -2.27 6.73
N ASN A 170 10.46 -3.59 6.70
CA ASN A 170 10.90 -4.49 7.76
C ASN A 170 12.43 -4.52 7.88
N LEU A 171 13.16 -4.62 6.76
CA LEU A 171 14.62 -4.63 6.75
C LEU A 171 15.23 -3.34 7.29
N LEU A 172 14.63 -2.20 7.01
CA LEU A 172 15.07 -0.89 7.48
C LEU A 172 14.45 -0.47 8.82
N GLU A 173 13.59 -1.28 9.41
CA GLU A 173 12.83 -0.94 10.63
C GLU A 173 12.12 0.42 10.50
N VAL A 174 11.50 0.64 9.35
CA VAL A 174 10.69 1.83 9.09
C VAL A 174 9.46 1.79 9.99
N ARG A 175 9.13 2.91 10.62
CA ARG A 175 8.00 3.02 11.54
C ARG A 175 6.95 3.99 11.01
N TYR A 176 5.71 3.70 11.33
CA TYR A 176 4.60 4.62 11.12
C TYR A 176 4.18 5.22 12.45
N HIS A 177 4.02 6.53 12.49
CA HIS A 177 3.73 7.29 13.71
C HIS A 177 2.34 7.94 13.68
N GLY A 178 1.45 7.49 12.80
CA GLY A 178 0.11 8.04 12.65
C GLY A 178 0.07 9.32 11.79
N GLU A 179 1.06 9.52 10.91
CA GLU A 179 1.20 10.76 10.14
C GLU A 179 -0.04 11.05 9.29
N TYR A 180 -0.64 10.06 8.66
CA TYR A 180 -1.81 10.27 7.82
C TYR A 180 -3.05 10.68 8.61
N SER A 181 -3.15 10.32 9.89
CA SER A 181 -4.26 10.78 10.74
C SER A 181 -4.30 12.32 10.86
N LEU A 182 -3.17 13.00 10.64
CA LEU A 182 -3.08 14.47 10.60
C LEU A 182 -3.79 15.08 9.36
N LEU A 183 -4.13 14.26 8.36
CA LEU A 183 -4.85 14.70 7.17
C LEU A 183 -6.37 14.72 7.37
N ARG A 184 -6.88 14.12 8.44
CA ARG A 184 -8.32 14.15 8.75
C ARG A 184 -8.84 15.58 8.80
N PRO A 185 -10.05 15.85 8.26
CA PRO A 185 -10.69 17.14 8.44
C PRO A 185 -10.87 17.46 9.93
N ALA A 186 -10.58 18.70 10.32
CA ALA A 186 -10.86 19.14 11.69
C ALA A 186 -12.39 19.12 11.92
N GLY A 187 -12.89 18.18 12.71
CA GLY A 187 -14.29 18.14 13.14
C GLY A 187 -15.11 16.93 12.66
N GLY A 188 -14.48 15.81 12.34
CA GLY A 188 -15.16 14.51 12.21
C GLY A 188 -15.25 13.79 13.55
#